data_aeebf9937d732a0ad517b168b9fa207f
#
_entry.id   aeebf9937d732a0ad517b168b9fa207f
#
_cell.length_a   1.000
_cell.length_b   1.000
_cell.length_c   1.000
_cell.angle_alpha   90.00
_cell.angle_beta   90.00
_cell.angle_gamma   90.00
#
_symmetry.space_group_name_H-M   'P 1'
#
loop_
_entity.id
_entity.type
_entity.pdbx_description
1 polymer ?
#
loop_
_entity_poly.entity_id
_entity_poly.type
_entity_poly.pdbx_seq_one_letter_code
_entity_poly.pdbx_strand_id
1 'polypeptide(L)'
;MTESCLFCRLVAGEIPATIVASNDHGVAFRDLHPQAPVHVLVVPRRHVASLAEASDGAELGGLMLLAAQVARQDGLADRGYRLVVNTGDDGGQTVHHLHLHVLGGRALKWPPG
;
A
#
# COMPACT_ATOMS: atom_id res chain seq x y z
N MET A 1 -14.39 -8.86 -9.87
CA MET A 1 -13.62 -9.65 -10.77
C MET A 1 -12.19 -9.21 -10.80
N THR A 2 -11.30 -10.16 -10.61
CA THR A 2 -9.87 -9.88 -10.54
C THR A 2 -9.31 -9.37 -11.86
N GLU A 3 -9.89 -9.81 -12.99
CA GLU A 3 -9.42 -9.41 -14.32
C GLU A 3 -9.54 -7.91 -14.58
N SER A 4 -10.52 -7.24 -13.98
CA SER A 4 -10.70 -5.79 -14.12
C SER A 4 -9.98 -5.00 -13.03
N CYS A 5 -9.39 -5.68 -12.06
CA CYS A 5 -8.70 -5.02 -10.96
C CYS A 5 -7.29 -4.61 -11.37
N LEU A 6 -7.01 -3.32 -11.32
CA LEU A 6 -5.70 -2.76 -11.67
C LEU A 6 -4.57 -3.41 -10.85
N PHE A 7 -4.77 -3.56 -9.53
CA PHE A 7 -3.73 -4.10 -8.67
C PHE A 7 -3.57 -5.61 -8.81
N CYS A 8 -4.65 -6.35 -9.10
CA CYS A 8 -4.52 -7.77 -9.44
C CYS A 8 -3.67 -7.95 -10.70
N ARG A 9 -3.89 -7.12 -11.70
CA ARG A 9 -3.12 -7.17 -12.94
C ARG A 9 -1.66 -6.80 -12.72
N LEU A 10 -1.42 -5.82 -11.85
CA LEU A 10 -0.07 -5.39 -11.50
C LEU A 10 0.68 -6.51 -10.78
N VAL A 11 0.03 -7.15 -9.80
CA VAL A 11 0.61 -8.28 -9.05
C VAL A 11 0.92 -9.45 -9.98
N ALA A 12 0.07 -9.68 -10.98
CA ALA A 12 0.28 -10.73 -11.97
C ALA A 12 1.37 -10.40 -13.01
N GLY A 13 1.91 -9.18 -12.97
CA GLY A 13 2.94 -8.76 -13.92
C GLY A 13 2.40 -8.37 -15.28
N GLU A 14 1.10 -8.14 -15.41
CA GLU A 14 0.46 -7.81 -16.69
C GLU A 14 0.61 -6.34 -17.07
N ILE A 15 0.87 -5.48 -16.10
CA ILE A 15 1.10 -4.05 -16.33
C ILE A 15 2.38 -3.62 -15.65
N PRO A 16 3.09 -2.61 -16.19
CA PRO A 16 4.36 -2.16 -15.62
C PRO A 16 4.16 -1.46 -14.28
N ALA A 17 5.11 -1.66 -13.37
CA ALA A 17 5.15 -0.99 -12.09
C ALA A 17 6.58 -0.98 -11.58
N THR A 18 6.93 0.03 -10.78
CA THR A 18 8.24 0.06 -10.09
C THR A 18 8.09 -0.66 -8.76
N ILE A 19 8.33 -1.96 -8.76
CA ILE A 19 8.26 -2.79 -7.56
C ILE A 19 9.52 -2.57 -6.74
N VAL A 20 9.35 -2.25 -5.45
CA VAL A 20 10.47 -1.93 -4.55
C VAL A 20 10.70 -3.01 -3.50
N ALA A 21 9.71 -3.84 -3.21
CA ALA A 21 9.83 -4.93 -2.24
C ALA A 21 8.66 -5.89 -2.42
N SER A 22 8.80 -7.10 -1.86
CA SER A 22 7.70 -8.07 -1.81
C SER A 22 7.98 -9.07 -0.69
N ASN A 23 6.94 -9.77 -0.27
CA ASN A 23 7.03 -10.93 0.61
C ASN A 23 5.94 -11.93 0.21
N ASP A 24 5.74 -12.98 1.01
CA ASP A 24 4.76 -14.01 0.68
C ASP A 24 3.33 -13.47 0.61
N HIS A 25 3.05 -12.37 1.30
CA HIS A 25 1.70 -11.83 1.44
C HIS A 25 1.40 -10.68 0.48
N GLY A 26 2.42 -9.93 0.06
CA GLY A 26 2.16 -8.72 -0.70
C GLY A 26 3.30 -8.24 -1.58
N VAL A 27 2.99 -7.18 -2.30
CA VAL A 27 3.90 -6.50 -3.23
C VAL A 27 3.85 -5.00 -2.92
N ALA A 28 5.01 -4.35 -2.93
CA ALA A 28 5.13 -2.91 -2.73
C ALA A 28 5.66 -2.25 -3.99
N PHE A 29 5.02 -1.17 -4.42
CA PHE A 29 5.39 -0.46 -5.65
C PHE A 29 5.16 1.04 -5.50
N ARG A 30 5.88 1.83 -6.31
CA ARG A 30 5.78 3.30 -6.27
C ARG A 30 4.43 3.76 -6.81
N ASP A 31 3.81 4.73 -6.12
CA ASP A 31 2.60 5.38 -6.63
C ASP A 31 2.98 6.28 -7.80
N LEU A 32 2.18 6.23 -8.89
CA LEU A 32 2.42 7.06 -10.08
C LEU A 32 2.07 8.52 -9.86
N HIS A 33 1.25 8.82 -8.85
CA HIS A 33 0.84 10.19 -8.50
C HIS A 33 1.19 10.48 -7.05
N PRO A 34 2.49 10.56 -6.71
CA PRO A 34 2.93 10.63 -5.33
C PRO A 34 2.44 11.89 -4.62
N GLN A 35 1.96 11.71 -3.40
CA GLN A 35 1.48 12.78 -2.54
C GLN A 35 2.53 13.20 -1.50
N ALA A 36 3.70 12.58 -1.53
CA ALA A 36 4.83 12.88 -0.68
C ALA A 36 6.11 12.47 -1.44
N PRO A 37 7.31 12.94 -1.04
CA PRO A 37 8.56 12.54 -1.69
C PRO A 37 8.75 11.04 -1.75
N VAL A 38 8.28 10.31 -0.72
CA VAL A 38 8.16 8.85 -0.77
C VAL A 38 6.69 8.51 -0.67
N HIS A 39 6.17 7.81 -1.65
CA HIS A 39 4.80 7.32 -1.66
C HIS A 39 4.78 5.95 -2.32
N VAL A 40 4.65 4.91 -1.49
CA VAL A 40 4.65 3.52 -1.91
C VAL A 40 3.32 2.90 -1.54
N LEU A 41 2.80 2.05 -2.41
CA LEU A 41 1.59 1.27 -2.15
C LEU A 41 1.99 -0.16 -1.82
N VAL A 42 1.37 -0.73 -0.78
CA VAL A 42 1.55 -2.12 -0.38
C VAL A 42 0.23 -2.83 -0.54
N VAL A 43 0.20 -3.86 -1.36
CA VAL A 43 -1.03 -4.56 -1.71
C VAL A 43 -0.89 -6.07 -1.46
N PRO A 44 -1.97 -6.75 -1.02
CA PRO A 44 -1.95 -8.20 -0.94
C PRO A 44 -1.92 -8.82 -2.34
N ARG A 45 -1.31 -10.00 -2.44
CA ARG A 45 -1.30 -10.76 -3.71
C ARG A 45 -2.70 -11.26 -4.04
N ARG A 46 -3.46 -11.63 -3.02
CA ARG A 46 -4.84 -12.09 -3.14
C ARG A 46 -5.76 -10.86 -3.22
N HIS A 47 -6.79 -10.94 -4.03
CA HIS A 47 -7.76 -9.84 -4.11
C HIS A 47 -8.60 -9.77 -2.83
N VAL A 48 -8.46 -8.68 -2.10
CA VAL A 48 -9.30 -8.31 -0.96
C VAL A 48 -9.78 -6.89 -1.26
N ALA A 49 -11.09 -6.67 -1.31
CA ALA A 49 -11.60 -5.40 -1.82
C ALA A 49 -11.26 -4.21 -0.90
N SER A 50 -11.27 -4.41 0.41
CA SER A 50 -10.94 -3.36 1.38
C SER A 50 -10.60 -3.98 2.73
N LEU A 51 -10.15 -3.15 3.65
CA LEU A 51 -9.89 -3.57 5.03
C LEU A 51 -11.16 -4.13 5.68
N ALA A 52 -12.34 -3.60 5.33
CA ALA A 52 -13.61 -4.07 5.90
C ALA A 52 -13.88 -5.54 5.58
N GLU A 53 -13.33 -6.05 4.49
CA GLU A 53 -13.52 -7.45 4.06
C GLU A 53 -12.34 -8.35 4.45
N ALA A 54 -11.30 -7.80 5.05
CA ALA A 54 -10.14 -8.57 5.46
C ALA A 54 -10.48 -9.44 6.66
N SER A 55 -9.98 -10.68 6.66
CA SER A 55 -10.22 -11.65 7.74
C SER A 55 -8.96 -12.44 8.10
N ASP A 56 -7.87 -12.24 7.38
CA ASP A 56 -6.62 -12.98 7.59
C ASP A 56 -5.60 -12.08 8.29
N GLY A 57 -5.43 -12.31 9.61
CA GLY A 57 -4.48 -11.53 10.40
C GLY A 57 -3.03 -11.71 9.98
N ALA A 58 -2.65 -12.91 9.51
CA ALA A 58 -1.30 -13.16 9.02
C ALA A 58 -1.04 -12.36 7.75
N GLU A 59 -2.01 -12.27 6.84
CA GLU A 59 -1.91 -11.47 5.64
C GLU A 59 -1.76 -9.98 5.99
N LEU A 60 -2.62 -9.46 6.88
CA LEU A 60 -2.55 -8.06 7.30
C LEU A 60 -1.22 -7.75 7.99
N GLY A 61 -0.76 -8.64 8.87
CA GLY A 61 0.53 -8.50 9.52
C GLY A 61 1.68 -8.49 8.52
N GLY A 62 1.63 -9.36 7.51
CA GLY A 62 2.62 -9.41 6.45
C GLY A 62 2.68 -8.11 5.64
N LEU A 63 1.52 -7.51 5.36
CA LEU A 63 1.48 -6.22 4.67
C LEU A 63 2.08 -5.09 5.52
N MET A 64 1.77 -5.07 6.82
CA MET A 64 2.33 -4.07 7.73
C MET A 64 3.84 -4.20 7.85
N LEU A 65 4.35 -5.43 7.96
CA LEU A 65 5.79 -5.66 8.02
C LEU A 65 6.48 -5.28 6.71
N LEU A 66 5.83 -5.53 5.58
CA LEU A 66 6.37 -5.10 4.28
C LEU A 66 6.42 -3.57 4.19
N ALA A 67 5.40 -2.87 4.69
CA ALA A 67 5.40 -1.42 4.74
C ALA A 67 6.56 -0.89 5.60
N ALA A 68 6.81 -1.51 6.75
CA ALA A 68 7.93 -1.13 7.61
C ALA A 68 9.29 -1.38 6.93
N GLN A 69 9.40 -2.47 6.16
CA GLN A 69 10.61 -2.76 5.38
C GLN A 69 10.86 -1.69 4.33
N VAL A 70 9.82 -1.29 3.60
CA VAL A 70 9.92 -0.22 2.59
C VAL A 70 10.39 1.08 3.23
N ALA A 71 9.83 1.42 4.40
CA ALA A 71 10.21 2.63 5.12
C ALA A 71 11.70 2.62 5.49
N ARG A 72 12.22 1.48 5.94
CA ARG A 72 13.66 1.34 6.25
C ARG A 72 14.51 1.47 4.97
N GLN A 73 14.09 0.82 3.90
CA GLN A 73 14.82 0.86 2.62
C GLN A 73 14.89 2.28 2.06
N ASP A 74 13.84 3.05 2.22
CA ASP A 74 13.77 4.42 1.71
C ASP A 74 14.29 5.48 2.71
N GLY A 75 14.89 5.04 3.81
CA GLY A 75 15.51 5.95 4.78
C GLY A 75 14.53 6.73 5.63
N LEU A 76 13.30 6.24 5.81
CA LEU A 76 12.26 6.95 6.56
C LEU A 76 12.23 6.60 8.05
N ALA A 77 12.94 5.56 8.47
CA ALA A 77 12.79 5.00 9.81
C ALA A 77 13.12 6.02 10.92
N ASP A 78 14.18 6.82 10.73
CA ASP A 78 14.61 7.78 11.75
C ASP A 78 13.72 9.02 11.82
N ARG A 79 13.30 9.54 10.66
CA ARG A 79 12.47 10.75 10.61
C ARG A 79 10.99 10.46 10.85
N GLY A 80 10.57 9.25 10.58
CA GLY A 80 9.19 8.85 10.70
C GLY A 80 8.44 8.88 9.37
N TYR A 81 7.29 8.22 9.38
CA TYR A 81 6.45 8.08 8.19
C TYR A 81 5.02 7.79 8.62
N ARG A 82 4.12 7.81 7.67
CA ARG A 82 2.70 7.52 7.93
C ARG A 82 2.21 6.40 7.06
N LEU A 83 1.42 5.50 7.64
CA LEU A 83 0.67 4.51 6.89
C LEU A 83 -0.79 4.95 6.85
N VAL A 84 -1.41 4.82 5.67
CA VAL A 84 -2.81 5.16 5.47
C VAL A 84 -3.50 4.00 4.78
N VAL A 85 -4.65 3.60 5.33
CA VAL A 85 -5.52 2.59 4.71
C VAL A 85 -6.89 3.22 4.56
N ASN A 86 -7.29 3.52 3.34
CA ASN A 86 -8.58 4.12 3.04
C ASN A 86 -9.61 3.01 2.80
N THR A 87 -10.78 3.14 3.40
CA THR A 87 -11.88 2.17 3.26
C THR A 87 -13.16 2.90 2.94
N GLY A 88 -13.80 2.53 1.82
CA GLY A 88 -15.09 3.08 1.42
C GLY A 88 -15.01 4.51 0.92
N ASP A 89 -16.19 5.08 0.60
CA ASP A 89 -16.27 6.37 -0.07
C ASP A 89 -15.79 7.52 0.82
N ASP A 90 -16.25 7.57 2.06
CA ASP A 90 -15.83 8.64 2.98
C ASP A 90 -14.36 8.52 3.37
N GLY A 91 -13.80 7.32 3.29
CA GLY A 91 -12.38 7.11 3.51
C GLY A 91 -11.50 7.51 2.32
N GLY A 92 -12.12 7.73 1.16
CA GLY A 92 -11.39 8.11 -0.05
C GLY A 92 -10.78 6.95 -0.81
N GLN A 93 -11.34 5.75 -0.66
CA GLN A 93 -10.85 4.58 -1.40
C GLN A 93 -11.29 4.68 -2.86
N THR A 94 -10.32 4.71 -3.78
CA THR A 94 -10.60 4.82 -5.21
C THR A 94 -10.37 3.53 -5.97
N VAL A 95 -9.47 2.66 -5.49
CA VAL A 95 -9.22 1.35 -6.09
C VAL A 95 -9.72 0.29 -5.10
N HIS A 96 -10.61 -0.60 -5.58
CA HIS A 96 -11.25 -1.61 -4.74
C HIS A 96 -10.41 -2.89 -4.64
N HIS A 97 -9.19 -2.71 -4.20
CA HIS A 97 -8.24 -3.74 -3.82
C HIS A 97 -7.46 -3.14 -2.65
N LEU A 98 -7.50 -3.79 -1.51
CA LEU A 98 -6.86 -3.32 -0.28
C LEU A 98 -5.45 -2.82 -0.58
N HIS A 99 -5.12 -1.63 -0.10
CA HIS A 99 -3.76 -1.10 -0.23
C HIS A 99 -3.43 -0.17 0.92
N LEU A 100 -2.18 -0.26 1.36
CA LEU A 100 -1.61 0.61 2.37
C LEU A 100 -0.73 1.64 1.65
N HIS A 101 -0.93 2.92 1.97
CA HIS A 101 -0.03 3.97 1.53
C HIS A 101 1.09 4.12 2.55
N VAL A 102 2.33 4.13 2.10
CA VAL A 102 3.49 4.51 2.91
C VAL A 102 3.92 5.88 2.44
N LEU A 103 3.81 6.87 3.32
CA LEU A 103 4.06 8.27 3.00
C LEU A 103 5.19 8.80 3.88
N GLY A 104 6.17 9.47 3.28
CA GLY A 104 7.26 10.05 4.03
C GLY A 104 8.12 11.00 3.21
N GLY A 105 9.19 11.47 3.81
CA GLY A 105 10.12 12.40 3.17
C GLY A 105 9.78 13.86 3.40
N ARG A 106 8.71 14.15 4.14
CA ARG A 106 8.33 15.48 4.61
C ARG A 106 7.49 15.36 5.87
N ALA A 107 7.33 16.47 6.57
CA ALA A 107 6.42 16.50 7.72
C ALA A 107 4.98 16.32 7.24
N LEU A 108 4.26 15.44 7.90
CA LEU A 108 2.85 15.16 7.66
C LEU A 108 2.06 15.71 8.85
N LYS A 109 1.08 16.53 8.56
CA LYS A 109 0.39 17.31 9.60
C LYS A 109 -0.75 16.53 10.24
N TRP A 110 -1.23 17.08 11.34
CA TRP A 110 -2.41 16.59 12.03
C TRP A 110 -3.41 17.75 12.17
N PRO A 111 -4.73 17.53 11.90
CA PRO A 111 -5.39 16.26 11.60
C PRO A 111 -5.03 15.71 10.20
N PRO A 112 -5.22 14.38 10.00
CA PRO A 112 -4.73 13.71 8.79
C PRO A 112 -5.57 13.95 7.54
N GLY A 113 -6.69 14.58 7.64
CA GLY A 113 -7.55 14.82 6.49
C GLY A 113 -8.35 16.07 6.53
#